data_841d4da7d803c068fb88ac8ad7aaef00
#
_entry.id   841d4da7d803c068fb88ac8ad7aaef00
#
_cell.length_a   1.000
_cell.length_b   1.000
_cell.length_c   1.000
_cell.angle_alpha   90.00
_cell.angle_beta   90.00
_cell.angle_gamma   90.00
#
_symmetry.space_group_name_H-M   'P 1'
#
loop_
_entity.id
_entity.type
_entity.pdbx_description
1 polymer ?
#
loop_
_entity_poly.entity_id
_entity_poly.type
_entity_poly.pdbx_seq_one_letter_code
_entity_poly.pdbx_strand_id
1 'polypeptide(L)'
;VYDSTLFHRVIRAFMIQAGDPDSKTANDTAQLGGGDVGYTVPAEFVPKFFHKKGALAAARMGDDVNPERASSGCQFYIVTGRKFSESQLLNMEGQKNNNRIDEIFNELARKHMKEIYKMRKANDEAGLLALQDSLEAEATAQYKKEEKFKFTPEQIAAYTTIGGAPHL
;
A
#
# COMPACT_ATOMS: atom_id res chain seq x y z
N VAL A 1 6.42 -27.66 7.99
CA VAL A 1 7.22 -26.43 7.78
C VAL A 1 6.85 -25.37 8.83
N TYR A 2 5.55 -25.11 9.05
CA TYR A 2 5.05 -24.08 9.97
C TYR A 2 4.77 -24.58 11.40
N ASP A 3 5.05 -25.84 11.67
CA ASP A 3 4.86 -26.42 13.01
C ASP A 3 5.69 -25.64 14.03
N SER A 4 5.07 -25.33 15.17
CA SER A 4 5.64 -24.53 16.26
C SER A 4 5.99 -23.06 15.92
N THR A 5 5.60 -22.54 14.76
CA THR A 5 5.73 -21.09 14.50
C THR A 5 4.64 -20.29 15.23
N LEU A 6 4.98 -19.08 15.67
CA LEU A 6 4.07 -18.20 16.39
C LEU A 6 3.39 -17.18 15.47
N PHE A 7 2.20 -16.74 15.86
CA PHE A 7 1.65 -15.47 15.37
C PHE A 7 2.35 -14.33 16.10
N HIS A 8 3.45 -13.87 15.53
CA HIS A 8 4.35 -12.92 16.15
C HIS A 8 3.93 -11.44 15.99
N ARG A 9 3.00 -11.15 15.11
CA ARG A 9 2.52 -9.77 14.86
C ARG A 9 1.01 -9.75 14.71
N VAL A 10 0.35 -8.92 15.53
CA VAL A 10 -1.10 -8.73 15.51
C VAL A 10 -1.41 -7.26 15.36
N ILE A 11 -2.14 -6.89 14.31
CA ILE A 11 -2.63 -5.52 14.11
C ILE A 11 -4.15 -5.54 14.16
N ARG A 12 -4.70 -4.81 15.13
CA ARG A 12 -6.15 -4.68 15.30
C ARG A 12 -6.81 -4.16 14.01
N ALA A 13 -7.93 -4.78 13.65
CA ALA A 13 -8.72 -4.43 12.46
C ALA A 13 -7.95 -4.55 11.12
N PHE A 14 -6.84 -5.27 11.11
CA PHE A 14 -6.07 -5.56 9.91
C PHE A 14 -5.74 -7.04 9.79
N MET A 15 -4.79 -7.59 10.57
CA MET A 15 -4.30 -8.96 10.34
C MET A 15 -3.61 -9.58 11.55
N ILE A 16 -3.40 -10.89 11.47
CA ILE A 16 -2.46 -11.66 12.29
C ILE A 16 -1.41 -12.27 11.36
N GLN A 17 -0.11 -12.14 11.70
CA GLN A 17 1.02 -12.55 10.87
C GLN A 17 1.82 -13.66 11.54
N ALA A 18 2.22 -14.65 10.75
CA ALA A 18 3.01 -15.80 11.17
C ALA A 18 4.04 -16.21 10.10
N GLY A 19 4.71 -17.33 10.32
CA GLY A 19 5.62 -17.94 9.35
C GLY A 19 7.08 -17.51 9.50
N ASP A 20 7.42 -16.75 10.55
CA ASP A 20 8.80 -16.47 10.91
C ASP A 20 9.45 -17.77 11.46
N PRO A 21 10.51 -18.33 10.81
CA PRO A 21 11.16 -19.54 11.26
C PRO A 21 11.83 -19.39 12.62
N ASP A 22 12.30 -18.18 12.98
CA ASP A 22 12.96 -17.91 14.24
C ASP A 22 12.00 -17.97 15.42
N SER A 23 10.70 -17.85 15.15
CA SER A 23 9.67 -17.94 16.19
C SER A 23 9.52 -19.31 16.83
N LYS A 24 10.04 -20.36 16.21
CA LYS A 24 9.94 -21.74 16.73
C LYS A 24 10.63 -21.97 18.06
N THR A 25 11.72 -21.27 18.27
CA THR A 25 12.59 -21.38 19.45
C THR A 25 12.71 -20.06 20.21
N ALA A 26 11.83 -19.13 19.91
CA ALA A 26 11.86 -17.79 20.49
C ALA A 26 11.53 -17.81 21.98
N ASN A 27 12.26 -17.03 22.75
CA ASN A 27 11.92 -16.70 24.12
C ASN A 27 11.04 -15.43 24.19
N ASP A 28 10.55 -15.08 25.37
CA ASP A 28 9.61 -13.98 25.58
C ASP A 28 10.18 -12.58 25.24
N THR A 29 11.49 -12.46 25.04
CA THR A 29 12.16 -11.19 24.70
C THR A 29 12.66 -11.13 23.27
N ALA A 30 12.45 -12.20 22.48
CA ALA A 30 12.91 -12.26 21.10
C ALA A 30 12.16 -11.25 20.20
N GLN A 31 12.92 -10.50 19.39
CA GLN A 31 12.34 -9.70 18.33
C GLN A 31 12.09 -10.59 17.11
N LEU A 32 10.84 -10.72 16.73
CA LEU A 32 10.38 -11.57 15.63
C LEU A 32 9.94 -10.73 14.43
N GLY A 33 9.81 -11.39 13.28
CA GLY A 33 9.38 -10.79 12.02
C GLY A 33 10.53 -10.56 11.03
N GLY A 34 11.78 -10.77 11.44
CA GLY A 34 12.97 -10.66 10.60
C GLY A 34 13.44 -11.99 9.99
N GLY A 35 12.94 -13.13 10.50
CA GLY A 35 13.36 -14.45 10.00
C GLY A 35 12.88 -14.71 8.57
N ASP A 36 13.72 -15.33 7.77
CA ASP A 36 13.42 -15.73 6.40
C ASP A 36 13.96 -17.13 6.06
N VAL A 37 13.73 -17.57 4.86
CA VAL A 37 14.18 -18.87 4.32
C VAL A 37 15.20 -18.72 3.20
N GLY A 38 15.80 -17.53 3.05
CA GLY A 38 16.87 -17.24 2.09
C GLY A 38 16.39 -16.96 0.66
N TYR A 39 15.08 -16.78 0.44
CA TYR A 39 14.53 -16.38 -0.85
C TYR A 39 13.25 -15.56 -0.72
N THR A 40 12.97 -14.79 -1.75
CA THR A 40 11.70 -14.07 -1.93
C THR A 40 10.96 -14.58 -3.17
N VAL A 41 9.66 -14.31 -3.22
CA VAL A 41 8.80 -14.66 -4.37
C VAL A 41 8.46 -13.37 -5.12
N PRO A 42 8.59 -13.33 -6.45
CA PRO A 42 8.19 -12.15 -7.23
C PRO A 42 6.75 -11.73 -6.93
N ALA A 43 6.48 -10.42 -7.10
CA ALA A 43 5.16 -9.88 -6.85
C ALA A 43 4.09 -10.49 -7.77
N GLU A 44 3.00 -10.99 -7.21
CA GLU A 44 1.86 -11.58 -7.92
C GLU A 44 0.56 -10.95 -7.43
N PHE A 45 0.25 -9.74 -7.93
CA PHE A 45 -0.99 -9.05 -7.58
C PHE A 45 -2.12 -9.46 -8.52
N VAL A 46 -3.07 -10.23 -8.00
CA VAL A 46 -4.24 -10.66 -8.74
C VAL A 46 -5.46 -9.90 -8.21
N PRO A 47 -6.07 -8.97 -8.97
CA PRO A 47 -7.17 -8.13 -8.49
C PRO A 47 -8.38 -8.88 -7.94
N LYS A 48 -8.61 -10.11 -8.40
CA LYS A 48 -9.66 -11.01 -7.91
C LYS A 48 -9.46 -11.41 -6.45
N PHE A 49 -8.21 -11.50 -5.99
CA PHE A 49 -7.88 -11.90 -4.62
C PHE A 49 -7.61 -10.66 -3.79
N PHE A 50 -8.63 -10.17 -3.13
CA PHE A 50 -8.57 -8.99 -2.28
C PHE A 50 -8.65 -9.35 -0.79
N HIS A 51 -8.29 -8.40 0.07
CA HIS A 51 -8.17 -8.59 1.51
C HIS A 51 -9.52 -8.64 2.24
N LYS A 52 -10.41 -9.56 1.86
CA LYS A 52 -11.60 -9.86 2.66
C LYS A 52 -11.20 -10.60 3.93
N LYS A 53 -12.03 -10.54 4.97
CA LYS A 53 -11.81 -11.27 6.23
C LYS A 53 -11.59 -12.76 5.97
N GLY A 54 -10.54 -13.31 6.56
CA GLY A 54 -10.10 -14.69 6.36
C GLY A 54 -9.19 -14.92 5.15
N ALA A 55 -8.89 -13.88 4.33
CA ALA A 55 -7.93 -14.04 3.25
C ALA A 55 -6.53 -14.30 3.82
N LEU A 56 -5.83 -15.24 3.20
CA LEU A 56 -4.41 -15.53 3.43
C LEU A 56 -3.60 -14.76 2.40
N ALA A 57 -2.61 -14.01 2.84
CA ALA A 57 -1.74 -13.23 1.98
C ALA A 57 -0.27 -13.39 2.38
N ALA A 58 0.62 -13.38 1.39
CA ALA A 58 2.05 -13.36 1.63
C ALA A 58 2.47 -12.01 2.25
N ALA A 59 3.32 -12.04 3.27
CA ALA A 59 3.90 -10.84 3.85
C ALA A 59 5.01 -10.28 2.94
N ARG A 60 5.22 -8.97 2.97
CA ARG A 60 6.32 -8.30 2.26
C ARG A 60 6.81 -7.07 3.03
N MET A 61 8.00 -6.64 2.73
CA MET A 61 8.54 -5.36 3.20
C MET A 61 7.83 -4.19 2.51
N GLY A 62 7.90 -3.01 3.12
CA GLY A 62 7.36 -1.78 2.54
C GLY A 62 8.06 -1.37 1.24
N ASP A 63 7.38 -0.59 0.40
CA ASP A 63 7.86 -0.19 -0.93
C ASP A 63 9.15 0.66 -0.88
N ASP A 64 9.44 1.31 0.24
CA ASP A 64 10.65 2.10 0.50
C ASP A 64 11.93 1.24 0.54
N VAL A 65 11.83 0.01 1.04
CA VAL A 65 12.95 -0.94 1.13
C VAL A 65 12.82 -2.11 0.16
N ASN A 66 11.65 -2.28 -0.45
CA ASN A 66 11.33 -3.37 -1.39
C ASN A 66 10.52 -2.84 -2.58
N PRO A 67 11.15 -2.03 -3.45
CA PRO A 67 10.44 -1.41 -4.58
C PRO A 67 9.91 -2.43 -5.59
N GLU A 68 10.49 -3.62 -5.67
CA GLU A 68 10.02 -4.72 -6.51
C GLU A 68 8.79 -5.44 -5.92
N ARG A 69 8.42 -5.11 -4.69
CA ARG A 69 7.27 -5.67 -3.98
C ARG A 69 7.30 -7.19 -3.85
N ALA A 70 8.52 -7.78 -3.84
CA ALA A 70 8.68 -9.21 -3.66
C ALA A 70 8.12 -9.67 -2.30
N SER A 71 7.47 -10.83 -2.30
CA SER A 71 6.91 -11.42 -1.10
C SER A 71 7.94 -12.24 -0.33
N SER A 72 7.78 -12.34 1.00
CA SER A 72 8.55 -13.29 1.82
C SER A 72 8.33 -14.73 1.34
N GLY A 73 9.40 -15.54 1.35
CA GLY A 73 9.33 -16.96 1.04
C GLY A 73 8.63 -17.83 2.11
N CYS A 74 8.37 -17.25 3.31
CA CYS A 74 7.78 -18.02 4.42
C CYS A 74 6.73 -17.25 5.21
N GLN A 75 6.84 -15.94 5.38
CA GLN A 75 5.91 -15.20 6.22
C GLN A 75 4.60 -14.88 5.49
N PHE A 76 3.51 -14.99 6.19
CA PHE A 76 2.16 -14.73 5.69
C PHE A 76 1.31 -14.08 6.78
N TYR A 77 0.18 -13.53 6.38
CA TYR A 77 -0.81 -13.02 7.32
C TYR A 77 -2.23 -13.44 6.93
N ILE A 78 -3.07 -13.52 7.95
CA ILE A 78 -4.51 -13.76 7.80
C ILE A 78 -5.23 -12.46 8.10
N VAL A 79 -6.05 -12.02 7.17
CA VAL A 79 -6.83 -10.79 7.31
C VAL A 79 -7.92 -10.98 8.35
N THR A 80 -7.87 -10.22 9.43
CA THR A 80 -8.94 -10.12 10.43
C THR A 80 -9.91 -8.99 10.09
N GLY A 81 -9.38 -7.84 9.68
CA GLY A 81 -10.10 -6.69 9.18
C GLY A 81 -11.24 -6.19 10.08
N ARG A 82 -12.11 -5.35 9.50
CA ARG A 82 -13.37 -4.88 10.11
C ARG A 82 -14.43 -4.72 9.04
N LYS A 83 -15.67 -4.52 9.45
CA LYS A 83 -16.76 -4.14 8.52
C LYS A 83 -16.69 -2.65 8.21
N PHE A 84 -17.10 -2.30 7.01
CA PHE A 84 -17.19 -0.93 6.51
C PHE A 84 -18.63 -0.63 6.10
N SER A 85 -19.06 0.63 6.19
CA SER A 85 -20.26 1.08 5.51
C SER A 85 -19.94 1.43 4.06
N GLU A 86 -20.95 1.42 3.18
CA GLU A 86 -20.77 1.85 1.78
C GLU A 86 -20.22 3.28 1.70
N SER A 87 -20.68 4.18 2.56
CA SER A 87 -20.17 5.56 2.61
C SER A 87 -18.68 5.63 2.98
N GLN A 88 -18.21 4.75 3.87
CA GLN A 88 -16.79 4.67 4.18
C GLN A 88 -15.98 4.18 2.99
N LEU A 89 -16.47 3.19 2.25
CA LEU A 89 -15.80 2.69 1.04
C LEU A 89 -15.76 3.76 -0.06
N LEU A 90 -16.85 4.50 -0.28
CA LEU A 90 -16.89 5.62 -1.22
C LEU A 90 -15.89 6.73 -0.84
N ASN A 91 -15.77 7.05 0.45
CA ASN A 91 -14.77 8.01 0.90
C ASN A 91 -13.34 7.51 0.65
N MET A 92 -13.07 6.21 0.83
CA MET A 92 -11.77 5.61 0.53
C MET A 92 -11.47 5.65 -0.98
N GLU A 93 -12.45 5.40 -1.85
CA GLU A 93 -12.31 5.59 -3.30
C GLU A 93 -11.90 7.04 -3.62
N GLY A 94 -12.60 8.01 -3.04
CA GLY A 94 -12.28 9.43 -3.20
C GLY A 94 -10.85 9.77 -2.77
N GLN A 95 -10.43 9.30 -1.60
CA GLN A 95 -9.07 9.50 -1.09
C GLN A 95 -8.02 8.87 -2.01
N LYS A 96 -8.23 7.63 -2.45
CA LYS A 96 -7.30 6.94 -3.36
C LYS A 96 -7.16 7.70 -4.69
N ASN A 97 -8.27 8.17 -5.23
CA ASN A 97 -8.29 8.93 -6.47
C ASN A 97 -7.62 10.31 -6.31
N ASN A 98 -7.79 10.98 -5.18
CA ASN A 98 -7.10 12.24 -4.89
C ASN A 98 -5.59 12.02 -4.72
N ASN A 99 -5.18 11.00 -3.95
CA ASN A 99 -3.77 10.66 -3.78
C ASN A 99 -3.09 10.38 -5.13
N ARG A 100 -3.82 9.81 -6.11
CA ARG A 100 -3.27 9.57 -7.44
C ARG A 100 -2.92 10.86 -8.18
N ILE A 101 -3.70 11.92 -8.00
CA ILE A 101 -3.37 13.24 -8.55
C ILE A 101 -2.07 13.77 -7.94
N ASP A 102 -1.92 13.65 -6.62
CA ASP A 102 -0.71 14.08 -5.92
C ASP A 102 0.53 13.25 -6.34
N GLU A 103 0.36 11.94 -6.58
CA GLU A 103 1.43 11.10 -7.12
C GLU A 103 1.88 11.58 -8.50
N ILE A 104 0.95 11.84 -9.42
CA ILE A 104 1.26 12.36 -10.77
C ILE A 104 1.96 13.72 -10.65
N PHE A 105 1.46 14.63 -9.81
CA PHE A 105 2.09 15.91 -9.56
C PHE A 105 3.55 15.76 -9.08
N ASN A 106 3.77 14.85 -8.11
CA ASN A 106 5.12 14.59 -7.59
C ASN A 106 6.06 13.99 -8.65
N GLU A 107 5.54 13.10 -9.52
CA GLU A 107 6.30 12.55 -10.64
C GLU A 107 6.71 13.66 -11.64
N LEU A 108 5.79 14.56 -11.96
CA LEU A 108 6.07 15.72 -12.81
C LEU A 108 7.07 16.68 -12.15
N ALA A 109 6.87 17.01 -10.89
CA ALA A 109 7.79 17.87 -10.14
C ALA A 109 9.22 17.31 -10.10
N ARG A 110 9.39 15.99 -9.97
CA ARG A 110 10.70 15.33 -10.03
C ARG A 110 11.40 15.54 -11.37
N LYS A 111 10.67 15.53 -12.48
CA LYS A 111 11.23 15.80 -13.82
C LYS A 111 11.73 17.24 -13.94
N HIS A 112 11.09 18.19 -13.24
CA HIS A 112 11.43 19.62 -13.23
C HIS A 112 12.37 20.03 -12.08
N MET A 113 12.96 19.10 -11.32
CA MET A 113 13.78 19.41 -10.14
C MET A 113 14.92 20.37 -10.43
N LYS A 114 15.57 20.27 -11.61
CA LYS A 114 16.67 21.19 -11.99
C LYS A 114 16.18 22.62 -12.20
N GLU A 115 15.00 22.79 -12.76
CA GLU A 115 14.35 24.07 -13.00
C GLU A 115 13.90 24.70 -11.68
N ILE A 116 13.22 23.92 -10.85
CA ILE A 116 12.82 24.31 -9.49
C ILE A 116 14.03 24.77 -8.67
N TYR A 117 15.14 24.04 -8.74
CA TYR A 117 16.37 24.43 -8.04
C TYR A 117 16.94 25.76 -8.52
N LYS A 118 16.97 26.02 -9.85
CA LYS A 118 17.42 27.28 -10.44
C LYS A 118 16.56 28.47 -9.99
N MET A 119 15.23 28.31 -10.01
CA MET A 119 14.28 29.33 -9.58
C MET A 119 14.43 29.63 -8.09
N ARG A 120 14.56 28.60 -7.23
CA ARG A 120 14.83 28.79 -5.79
C ARG A 120 16.12 29.55 -5.53
N LYS A 121 17.21 29.22 -6.26
CA LYS A 121 18.49 29.91 -6.14
C LYS A 121 18.43 31.35 -6.58
N ALA A 122 17.56 31.67 -7.56
CA ALA A 122 17.33 33.03 -8.05
C ALA A 122 16.31 33.81 -7.23
N ASN A 123 15.69 33.21 -6.20
CA ASN A 123 14.53 33.73 -5.45
C ASN A 123 13.36 34.14 -6.38
N ASP A 124 13.16 33.40 -7.46
CA ASP A 124 12.06 33.60 -8.41
C ASP A 124 10.78 32.94 -7.91
N GLU A 125 10.11 33.58 -6.96
CA GLU A 125 8.86 33.10 -6.39
C GLU A 125 7.72 33.09 -7.43
N ALA A 126 7.67 34.06 -8.32
CA ALA A 126 6.65 34.13 -9.36
C ALA A 126 6.80 32.95 -10.36
N GLY A 127 8.04 32.66 -10.77
CA GLY A 127 8.33 31.52 -11.63
C GLY A 127 7.99 30.18 -10.96
N LEU A 128 8.30 30.04 -9.67
CA LEU A 128 7.95 28.82 -8.89
C LEU A 128 6.43 28.62 -8.83
N LEU A 129 5.67 29.67 -8.57
CA LEU A 129 4.21 29.60 -8.51
C LEU A 129 3.62 29.25 -9.88
N ALA A 130 4.08 29.89 -10.95
CA ALA A 130 3.62 29.60 -12.32
C ALA A 130 3.93 28.16 -12.74
N LEU A 131 5.11 27.64 -12.35
CA LEU A 131 5.46 26.25 -12.61
C LEU A 131 4.56 25.30 -11.81
N GLN A 132 4.30 25.58 -10.53
CA GLN A 132 3.39 24.78 -9.72
C GLN A 132 2.00 24.71 -10.34
N ASP A 133 1.41 25.83 -10.70
CA ASP A 133 0.08 25.89 -11.34
C ASP A 133 0.05 25.08 -12.64
N SER A 134 1.13 25.17 -13.45
CA SER A 134 1.27 24.38 -14.67
C SER A 134 1.32 22.88 -14.40
N LEU A 135 2.09 22.45 -13.41
CA LEU A 135 2.21 21.04 -13.05
C LEU A 135 0.91 20.48 -12.44
N GLU A 136 0.18 21.28 -11.65
CA GLU A 136 -1.14 20.90 -11.12
C GLU A 136 -2.17 20.74 -12.24
N ALA A 137 -2.17 21.64 -13.22
CA ALA A 137 -3.03 21.54 -14.39
C ALA A 137 -2.70 20.30 -15.23
N GLU A 138 -1.40 20.04 -15.44
CA GLU A 138 -0.94 18.84 -16.17
C GLU A 138 -1.30 17.56 -15.42
N ALA A 139 -1.07 17.46 -14.11
CA ALA A 139 -1.43 16.33 -13.28
C ALA A 139 -2.93 16.04 -13.36
N THR A 140 -3.75 17.08 -13.26
CA THR A 140 -5.20 16.96 -13.40
C THR A 140 -5.60 16.47 -14.80
N ALA A 141 -4.95 16.97 -15.84
CA ALA A 141 -5.23 16.55 -17.22
C ALA A 141 -4.81 15.10 -17.50
N GLN A 142 -3.69 14.65 -16.92
CA GLN A 142 -3.27 13.24 -16.98
C GLN A 142 -4.24 12.34 -16.24
N TYR A 143 -4.60 12.70 -14.99
CA TYR A 143 -5.54 11.92 -14.17
C TYR A 143 -6.93 11.79 -14.83
N LYS A 144 -7.41 12.81 -15.56
CA LYS A 144 -8.69 12.71 -16.30
C LYS A 144 -8.70 11.61 -17.36
N LYS A 145 -7.54 11.18 -17.85
CA LYS A 145 -7.38 10.12 -18.85
C LYS A 145 -7.21 8.74 -18.22
N GLU A 146 -6.91 8.68 -16.92
CA GLU A 146 -6.78 7.41 -16.19
C GLU A 146 -8.15 6.86 -15.78
N GLU A 147 -8.26 5.54 -15.70
CA GLU A 147 -9.43 4.89 -15.12
C GLU A 147 -9.44 5.14 -13.60
N LYS A 148 -10.55 5.66 -13.10
CA LYS A 148 -10.68 5.96 -11.68
C LYS A 148 -10.84 4.69 -10.88
N PHE A 149 -10.13 4.63 -9.76
CA PHE A 149 -10.28 3.54 -8.82
C PHE A 149 -11.72 3.47 -8.28
N LYS A 150 -12.31 2.29 -8.33
CA LYS A 150 -13.60 1.95 -7.73
C LYS A 150 -13.56 0.55 -7.15
N PHE A 151 -14.17 0.38 -6.00
CA PHE A 151 -14.43 -0.97 -5.49
C PHE A 151 -15.42 -1.70 -6.39
N THR A 152 -15.13 -2.97 -6.66
CA THR A 152 -16.08 -3.82 -7.38
C THR A 152 -17.31 -4.13 -6.52
N PRO A 153 -18.47 -4.46 -7.11
CA PRO A 153 -19.64 -4.88 -6.35
C PRO A 153 -19.36 -6.05 -5.38
N GLU A 154 -18.49 -6.99 -5.78
CA GLU A 154 -18.06 -8.11 -4.93
C GLU A 154 -17.26 -7.61 -3.72
N GLN A 155 -16.34 -6.66 -3.92
CA GLN A 155 -15.57 -6.06 -2.83
C GLN A 155 -16.48 -5.30 -1.86
N ILE A 156 -17.40 -4.49 -2.37
CA ILE A 156 -18.38 -3.76 -1.55
C ILE A 156 -19.19 -4.74 -0.72
N ALA A 157 -19.77 -5.78 -1.34
CA ALA A 157 -20.55 -6.80 -0.65
C ALA A 157 -19.72 -7.50 0.43
N ALA A 158 -18.48 -7.90 0.15
CA ALA A 158 -17.62 -8.54 1.12
C ALA A 158 -17.27 -7.62 2.30
N TYR A 159 -16.79 -6.39 2.02
CA TYR A 159 -16.36 -5.47 3.08
C TYR A 159 -17.52 -4.97 3.96
N THR A 160 -18.74 -4.92 3.44
CA THR A 160 -19.92 -4.51 4.21
C THR A 160 -20.51 -5.65 5.05
N THR A 161 -20.41 -6.90 4.63
CA THR A 161 -21.02 -8.06 5.28
C THR A 161 -20.09 -8.80 6.22
N ILE A 162 -18.99 -9.36 5.69
CA ILE A 162 -18.01 -10.13 6.48
C ILE A 162 -16.85 -9.27 6.97
N GLY A 163 -16.56 -8.18 6.28
CA GLY A 163 -15.46 -7.28 6.57
C GLY A 163 -14.17 -7.64 5.84
N GLY A 164 -13.12 -6.90 6.16
CA GLY A 164 -11.79 -7.06 5.58
C GLY A 164 -10.90 -5.86 5.88
N ALA A 165 -9.84 -5.74 5.10
CA ALA A 165 -8.88 -4.64 5.14
C ALA A 165 -8.63 -4.13 3.72
N PRO A 166 -9.45 -3.18 3.20
CA PRO A 166 -9.23 -2.64 1.87
C PRO A 166 -7.80 -2.13 1.71
N HIS A 167 -7.09 -2.67 0.73
CA HIS A 167 -5.75 -2.24 0.37
C HIS A 167 -5.85 -1.25 -0.78
N LEU A 168 -5.46 -0.02 -0.51
CA LEU A 168 -5.57 1.09 -1.46
C LEU A 168 -4.23 1.43 -2.09
#